data_5544a92db7a1ecaba9a00f203234a212
#
_entry.id   5544a92db7a1ecaba9a00f203234a212
#
_cell.length_a   1.000
_cell.length_b   1.000
_cell.length_c   1.000
_cell.angle_alpha   90.00
_cell.angle_beta   90.00
_cell.angle_gamma   90.00
#
_symmetry.space_group_name_H-M   'P 1'
#
loop_
_entity.id
_entity.type
_entity.pdbx_description
1 polymer ?
#
loop_
_entity_poly.entity_id
_entity_poly.type
_entity_poly.pdbx_seq_one_letter_code
_entity_poly.pdbx_strand_id
1 'polypeptide(L)'
;MQVLRCTECGAAVAYSAEAQAPKCRFCGAVTRLEQPVDPVDQADWLLPFRVPPAEADQALRRWMSTLGFFRPSDLSQAATVEGLRPIWWAGWLVNADAVVSWTADSNAGARRSAWAPHAGQTQLPFRSLLVSASRGLSLDEARELAPHFRLDQVVPVAQRAQQQLGPEDAVLEQFDAQRSAARKIVSERIAAAATEALKQGVIPGSTFRNVHVAVLLRALETRRVALPSYVLAYRYEGRSYRAVVHGQDASCVTGTAPIAWGKVALVVVGALALIAIVVAALALTRAG
;
A
#
# COMPACT_ATOMS: atom_id res chain seq x y z
N MET A 1 -3.24 -6.30 -30.28
CA MET A 1 -4.27 -6.99 -31.06
C MET A 1 -5.24 -7.61 -30.09
N GLN A 2 -6.50 -7.16 -30.06
CA GLN A 2 -7.52 -7.66 -29.14
C GLN A 2 -8.43 -8.64 -29.89
N VAL A 3 -8.87 -9.71 -29.23
CA VAL A 3 -9.80 -10.69 -29.79
C VAL A 3 -11.18 -10.45 -29.17
N LEU A 4 -12.18 -10.21 -29.99
CA LEU A 4 -13.56 -9.99 -29.60
C LEU A 4 -14.42 -11.18 -30.02
N ARG A 5 -15.45 -11.50 -29.23
CA ARG A 5 -16.49 -12.43 -29.66
C ARG A 5 -17.66 -11.67 -30.31
N CYS A 6 -18.06 -12.14 -31.46
CA CYS A 6 -19.28 -11.62 -32.09
C CYS A 6 -20.51 -12.05 -31.29
N THR A 7 -21.34 -11.10 -30.90
CA THR A 7 -22.56 -11.35 -30.12
C THR A 7 -23.64 -12.11 -30.90
N GLU A 8 -23.60 -12.02 -32.25
CA GLU A 8 -24.59 -12.66 -33.10
C GLU A 8 -24.24 -14.12 -33.48
N CYS A 9 -22.97 -14.38 -33.83
CA CYS A 9 -22.59 -15.71 -34.27
C CYS A 9 -21.55 -16.41 -33.41
N GLY A 10 -21.08 -15.79 -32.35
CA GLY A 10 -20.10 -16.36 -31.39
C GLY A 10 -18.66 -16.49 -31.93
N ALA A 11 -18.40 -16.08 -33.19
CA ALA A 11 -17.08 -16.19 -33.77
C ALA A 11 -16.08 -15.23 -33.11
N ALA A 12 -14.82 -15.69 -32.98
CA ALA A 12 -13.72 -14.86 -32.51
C ALA A 12 -13.22 -13.97 -33.65
N VAL A 13 -13.23 -12.65 -33.44
CA VAL A 13 -12.79 -11.66 -34.43
C VAL A 13 -11.58 -10.91 -33.88
N ALA A 14 -10.47 -10.92 -34.61
CA ALA A 14 -9.30 -10.13 -34.28
C ALA A 14 -9.52 -8.66 -34.67
N TYR A 15 -9.21 -7.75 -33.73
CA TYR A 15 -9.46 -6.33 -33.85
C TYR A 15 -8.18 -5.51 -33.69
N SER A 16 -7.99 -4.49 -34.51
CA SER A 16 -6.98 -3.46 -34.32
C SER A 16 -7.63 -2.20 -33.71
N ALA A 17 -6.95 -1.53 -32.77
CA ALA A 17 -7.49 -0.36 -32.06
C ALA A 17 -7.85 0.84 -32.94
N GLU A 18 -7.47 0.81 -34.21
CA GLU A 18 -7.68 1.88 -35.18
C GLU A 18 -9.01 1.77 -35.97
N ALA A 19 -9.72 0.66 -35.85
CA ALA A 19 -11.00 0.44 -36.58
C ALA A 19 -12.20 0.84 -35.67
N GLN A 20 -12.95 1.86 -36.06
CA GLN A 20 -14.02 2.46 -35.27
C GLN A 20 -15.32 1.65 -35.15
N ALA A 21 -15.52 0.56 -35.77
CA ALA A 21 -16.61 -0.39 -35.56
C ALA A 21 -16.33 -1.68 -36.31
N PRO A 22 -15.77 -2.71 -35.69
CA PRO A 22 -15.43 -3.95 -36.39
C PRO A 22 -16.72 -4.66 -36.85
N LYS A 23 -16.81 -4.90 -38.16
CA LYS A 23 -17.81 -5.82 -38.69
C LYS A 23 -17.29 -7.25 -38.59
N CYS A 24 -18.13 -8.13 -38.04
CA CYS A 24 -17.82 -9.55 -38.02
C CYS A 24 -17.59 -10.07 -39.45
N ARG A 25 -16.43 -10.63 -39.72
CA ARG A 25 -16.09 -11.18 -41.04
C ARG A 25 -16.90 -12.43 -41.40
N PHE A 26 -17.58 -13.04 -40.44
CA PHE A 26 -18.37 -14.27 -40.65
C PHE A 26 -19.86 -13.98 -40.91
N CYS A 27 -20.48 -13.07 -40.15
CA CYS A 27 -21.91 -12.78 -40.28
C CYS A 27 -22.23 -11.34 -40.70
N GLY A 28 -21.23 -10.46 -40.83
CA GLY A 28 -21.40 -9.06 -41.23
C GLY A 28 -21.97 -8.15 -40.14
N ALA A 29 -22.33 -8.67 -38.98
CA ALA A 29 -22.88 -7.88 -37.88
C ALA A 29 -21.85 -6.88 -37.32
N VAL A 30 -22.32 -5.68 -36.98
CA VAL A 30 -21.49 -4.70 -36.28
C VAL A 30 -21.33 -5.19 -34.83
N THR A 31 -20.13 -5.60 -34.45
CA THR A 31 -19.84 -6.04 -33.07
C THR A 31 -19.74 -4.85 -32.16
N ARG A 32 -20.55 -4.81 -31.11
CA ARG A 32 -20.30 -3.94 -29.97
C ARG A 32 -19.06 -4.44 -29.24
N LEU A 33 -18.19 -3.49 -28.84
CA LEU A 33 -17.08 -3.73 -27.93
C LEU A 33 -17.65 -4.05 -26.53
N GLU A 34 -18.10 -5.26 -26.32
CA GLU A 34 -18.15 -5.79 -24.98
C GLU A 34 -16.73 -6.27 -24.66
N GLN A 35 -15.99 -5.51 -23.88
CA GLN A 35 -14.76 -6.06 -23.28
C GLN A 35 -15.24 -7.19 -22.35
N PRO A 36 -14.97 -8.46 -22.66
CA PRO A 36 -15.24 -9.51 -21.69
C PRO A 36 -14.41 -9.17 -20.46
N VAL A 37 -15.07 -8.93 -19.35
CA VAL A 37 -14.41 -8.78 -18.05
C VAL A 37 -13.66 -10.10 -17.84
N ASP A 38 -12.34 -10.07 -17.90
CA ASP A 38 -11.54 -11.25 -17.59
C ASP A 38 -11.86 -11.63 -16.15
N PRO A 39 -12.46 -12.79 -15.85
CA PRO A 39 -12.77 -13.20 -14.49
C PRO A 39 -11.52 -13.28 -13.60
N VAL A 40 -10.31 -13.24 -14.19
CA VAL A 40 -9.04 -13.15 -13.47
C VAL A 40 -8.82 -11.74 -12.90
N ASP A 41 -9.50 -10.72 -13.42
CA ASP A 41 -9.32 -9.32 -13.01
C ASP A 41 -10.19 -8.92 -11.81
N GLN A 42 -11.03 -9.81 -11.31
CA GLN A 42 -11.89 -9.56 -10.16
C GLN A 42 -11.36 -10.21 -8.87
N ALA A 43 -11.64 -9.57 -7.74
CA ALA A 43 -11.43 -10.19 -6.43
C ALA A 43 -12.38 -11.37 -6.24
N ASP A 44 -11.91 -12.46 -5.62
CA ASP A 44 -12.75 -13.58 -5.21
C ASP A 44 -13.35 -13.33 -3.83
N TRP A 45 -12.63 -12.56 -3.02
CA TRP A 45 -12.92 -12.28 -1.61
C TRP A 45 -12.89 -10.79 -1.36
N LEU A 46 -13.66 -10.34 -0.38
CA LEU A 46 -13.59 -8.96 0.10
C LEU A 46 -13.68 -8.89 1.62
N LEU A 47 -13.18 -7.78 2.18
CA LEU A 47 -13.40 -7.40 3.56
C LEU A 47 -14.57 -6.40 3.64
N PRO A 48 -15.52 -6.58 4.57
CA PRO A 48 -16.58 -5.61 4.79
C PRO A 48 -16.03 -4.27 5.32
N PHE A 49 -16.65 -3.16 4.90
CA PHE A 49 -16.49 -1.89 5.60
C PHE A 49 -17.07 -1.99 7.01
N ARG A 50 -16.39 -1.40 7.98
CA ARG A 50 -16.84 -1.24 9.37
C ARG A 50 -16.96 0.21 9.78
N VAL A 51 -16.20 1.07 9.12
CA VAL A 51 -16.20 2.52 9.33
C VAL A 51 -17.23 3.12 8.36
N PRO A 52 -18.29 3.76 8.86
CA PRO A 52 -19.25 4.46 7.99
C PRO A 52 -18.64 5.75 7.42
N PRO A 53 -19.17 6.28 6.28
CA PRO A 53 -18.64 7.48 5.65
C PRO A 53 -18.51 8.70 6.56
N ALA A 54 -19.50 8.94 7.42
CA ALA A 54 -19.49 10.04 8.38
C ALA A 54 -18.35 9.93 9.42
N GLU A 55 -18.05 8.71 9.86
CA GLU A 55 -16.93 8.44 10.77
C GLU A 55 -15.59 8.58 10.07
N ALA A 56 -15.50 8.22 8.79
CA ALA A 56 -14.29 8.41 7.98
C ALA A 56 -13.95 9.92 7.81
N ASP A 57 -14.93 10.80 7.59
CA ASP A 57 -14.72 12.25 7.56
C ASP A 57 -14.22 12.78 8.92
N GLN A 58 -14.84 12.33 10.02
CA GLN A 58 -14.39 12.71 11.36
C GLN A 58 -12.98 12.20 11.67
N ALA A 59 -12.64 10.99 11.23
CA ALA A 59 -11.29 10.42 11.37
C ALA A 59 -10.25 11.26 10.65
N LEU A 60 -10.54 11.70 9.41
CA LEU A 60 -9.70 12.61 8.66
C LEU A 60 -9.47 13.92 9.42
N ARG A 61 -10.50 14.56 9.94
CA ARG A 61 -10.38 15.81 10.68
C ARG A 61 -9.58 15.66 11.96
N ARG A 62 -9.78 14.57 12.70
CA ARG A 62 -8.95 14.22 13.87
C ARG A 62 -7.48 14.06 13.46
N TRP A 63 -7.21 13.30 12.41
CA TRP A 63 -5.85 13.12 11.91
C TRP A 63 -5.20 14.45 11.55
N MET A 64 -5.89 15.35 10.84
CA MET A 64 -5.38 16.67 10.50
C MET A 64 -5.00 17.50 11.73
N SER A 65 -5.73 17.34 12.86
CA SER A 65 -5.44 18.04 14.10
C SER A 65 -4.24 17.48 14.87
N THR A 66 -3.81 16.25 14.58
CA THR A 66 -2.73 15.53 15.31
C THR A 66 -1.40 15.46 14.54
N LEU A 67 -1.31 16.07 13.37
CA LEU A 67 -0.15 15.96 12.45
C LEU A 67 1.17 16.57 12.96
N GLY A 68 1.17 17.21 14.12
CA GLY A 68 2.35 17.74 14.78
C GLY A 68 2.69 19.19 14.44
N PHE A 69 3.73 19.71 15.10
CA PHE A 69 4.08 21.13 15.14
C PHE A 69 4.32 21.78 13.77
N PHE A 70 4.97 21.08 12.85
CA PHE A 70 5.34 21.63 11.54
C PHE A 70 4.18 21.68 10.54
N ARG A 71 2.96 21.40 10.97
CA ARG A 71 1.74 21.51 10.16
C ARG A 71 0.95 22.76 10.53
N PRO A 72 0.12 23.31 9.60
CA PRO A 72 -0.77 24.40 9.94
C PRO A 72 -1.71 24.03 11.09
N SER A 73 -1.86 24.91 12.03
CA SER A 73 -2.68 24.66 13.23
C SER A 73 -4.19 24.72 12.96
N ASP A 74 -4.58 25.36 11.88
CA ASP A 74 -5.96 25.52 11.41
C ASP A 74 -6.37 24.49 10.34
N LEU A 75 -5.47 23.57 9.96
CA LEU A 75 -5.68 22.62 8.86
C LEU A 75 -7.01 21.86 8.98
N SER A 76 -7.35 21.36 10.16
CA SER A 76 -8.58 20.58 10.37
C SER A 76 -9.87 21.40 10.18
N GLN A 77 -9.80 22.73 10.32
CA GLN A 77 -10.94 23.65 10.18
C GLN A 77 -10.99 24.29 8.80
N ALA A 78 -9.83 24.70 8.27
CA ALA A 78 -9.71 25.42 7.00
C ALA A 78 -9.70 24.49 5.77
N ALA A 79 -9.36 23.21 5.95
CA ALA A 79 -9.37 22.28 4.84
C ALA A 79 -10.79 21.96 4.35
N THR A 80 -10.99 22.06 3.04
CA THR A 80 -12.23 21.65 2.38
C THR A 80 -12.05 20.25 1.83
N VAL A 81 -12.88 19.30 2.31
CA VAL A 81 -12.90 17.92 1.80
C VAL A 81 -13.66 17.92 0.47
N GLU A 82 -12.99 17.56 -0.62
CA GLU A 82 -13.56 17.59 -1.97
C GLU A 82 -14.26 16.29 -2.39
N GLY A 83 -14.08 15.23 -1.64
CA GLY A 83 -14.76 13.96 -1.90
C GLY A 83 -14.25 12.85 -1.00
N LEU A 84 -15.17 12.08 -0.50
CA LEU A 84 -14.96 10.82 0.18
C LEU A 84 -15.38 9.72 -0.78
N ARG A 85 -14.42 8.93 -1.27
CA ARG A 85 -14.71 7.84 -2.20
C ARG A 85 -14.43 6.50 -1.54
N PRO A 86 -15.46 5.74 -1.21
CA PRO A 86 -15.27 4.38 -0.74
C PRO A 86 -14.76 3.50 -1.88
N ILE A 87 -13.69 2.76 -1.61
CA ILE A 87 -13.07 1.85 -2.56
C ILE A 87 -12.73 0.54 -1.89
N TRP A 88 -12.95 -0.56 -2.57
CA TRP A 88 -12.28 -1.82 -2.29
C TRP A 88 -11.07 -1.93 -3.22
N TRP A 89 -9.89 -1.70 -2.70
CA TRP A 89 -8.67 -1.80 -3.48
C TRP A 89 -8.16 -3.24 -3.59
N ALA A 90 -7.50 -3.52 -4.71
CA ALA A 90 -7.03 -4.85 -5.05
C ALA A 90 -5.79 -5.26 -4.24
N GLY A 91 -5.81 -6.46 -3.66
CA GLY A 91 -4.67 -7.05 -2.96
C GLY A 91 -4.62 -8.56 -3.09
N TRP A 92 -3.44 -9.13 -2.89
CA TRP A 92 -3.28 -10.58 -2.75
C TRP A 92 -3.03 -10.93 -1.30
N LEU A 93 -3.77 -11.92 -0.81
CA LEU A 93 -3.50 -12.60 0.44
C LEU A 93 -2.67 -13.85 0.11
N VAL A 94 -1.45 -13.89 0.61
CA VAL A 94 -0.46 -14.91 0.27
C VAL A 94 -0.18 -15.79 1.45
N ASN A 95 -0.32 -17.12 1.25
CA ASN A 95 0.20 -18.14 2.13
C ASN A 95 1.35 -18.85 1.41
N ALA A 96 2.50 -18.98 2.06
CA ALA A 96 3.65 -19.65 1.49
C ALA A 96 4.45 -20.40 2.55
N ASP A 97 5.06 -21.50 2.15
CA ASP A 97 6.11 -22.16 2.90
C ASP A 97 7.42 -22.04 2.11
N ALA A 98 8.46 -21.54 2.75
CA ALA A 98 9.71 -21.26 2.10
C ALA A 98 10.92 -21.83 2.84
N VAL A 99 11.92 -22.28 2.09
CA VAL A 99 13.27 -22.51 2.57
C VAL A 99 14.07 -21.27 2.24
N VAL A 100 14.64 -20.66 3.26
CA VAL A 100 15.38 -19.39 3.16
C VAL A 100 16.84 -19.63 3.50
N SER A 101 17.70 -19.44 2.51
CA SER A 101 19.17 -19.42 2.69
C SER A 101 19.60 -17.97 2.85
N TRP A 102 20.49 -17.69 3.79
CA TRP A 102 20.87 -16.33 4.11
C TRP A 102 22.33 -16.18 4.50
N THR A 103 22.89 -15.01 4.27
CA THR A 103 24.17 -14.55 4.81
C THR A 103 24.01 -13.17 5.39
N ALA A 104 24.72 -12.87 6.46
CA ALA A 104 24.70 -11.55 7.09
C ALA A 104 25.95 -11.30 7.92
N ASP A 105 26.34 -10.05 8.09
CA ASP A 105 27.25 -9.64 9.14
C ASP A 105 26.45 -9.10 10.32
N SER A 106 26.82 -9.46 11.56
CA SER A 106 26.21 -8.90 12.76
C SER A 106 27.24 -8.56 13.83
N ASN A 107 26.77 -7.87 14.88
CA ASN A 107 27.61 -7.54 16.04
C ASN A 107 27.79 -8.72 17.02
N ALA A 108 27.15 -9.88 16.81
CA ALA A 108 27.31 -11.06 17.65
C ALA A 108 28.61 -11.81 17.32
N GLY A 109 29.36 -12.20 18.34
CA GLY A 109 30.60 -13.01 18.20
C GLY A 109 31.80 -12.27 17.62
N ALA A 110 31.73 -10.96 17.44
CA ALA A 110 32.81 -10.13 16.96
C ALA A 110 33.91 -9.97 18.04
N ARG A 111 35.12 -10.43 17.78
CA ARG A 111 36.26 -10.36 18.72
C ARG A 111 37.22 -9.21 18.42
N ARG A 112 37.60 -9.03 17.15
CA ARG A 112 38.58 -8.01 16.68
C ARG A 112 37.95 -6.99 15.71
N SER A 113 36.78 -7.21 15.31
CA SER A 113 35.98 -6.37 14.39
C SER A 113 34.65 -6.09 15.03
N ALA A 114 34.04 -4.98 14.71
CA ALA A 114 32.65 -4.69 15.13
C ALA A 114 31.62 -5.64 14.50
N TRP A 115 32.02 -6.49 13.54
CA TRP A 115 31.17 -7.33 12.73
C TRP A 115 31.71 -8.75 12.57
N ALA A 116 30.84 -9.74 12.73
CA ALA A 116 31.14 -11.15 12.44
C ALA A 116 30.23 -11.68 11.34
N PRO A 117 30.73 -12.46 10.37
CA PRO A 117 29.92 -13.06 9.33
C PRO A 117 29.13 -14.27 9.85
N HIS A 118 27.90 -14.39 9.40
CA HIS A 118 27.01 -15.51 9.67
C HIS A 118 26.34 -15.98 8.39
N ALA A 119 26.04 -17.27 8.33
CA ALA A 119 25.27 -17.88 7.24
C ALA A 119 24.39 -19.00 7.78
N GLY A 120 23.30 -19.25 7.13
CA GLY A 120 22.43 -20.34 7.52
C GLY A 120 21.29 -20.60 6.53
N GLN A 121 20.49 -21.61 6.89
CA GLN A 121 19.27 -21.95 6.18
C GLN A 121 18.18 -22.23 7.22
N THR A 122 16.97 -21.74 6.94
CA THR A 122 15.81 -21.96 7.82
C THR A 122 14.54 -22.14 7.00
N GLN A 123 13.52 -22.71 7.60
CA GLN A 123 12.18 -22.78 7.03
C GLN A 123 11.32 -21.70 7.66
N LEU A 124 10.65 -20.90 6.82
CA LEU A 124 9.75 -19.83 7.26
C LEU A 124 8.37 -20.05 6.65
N PRO A 125 7.33 -20.18 7.48
CA PRO A 125 5.95 -20.11 7.02
C PRO A 125 5.52 -18.63 6.91
N PHE A 126 4.91 -18.28 5.82
CA PHE A 126 4.22 -17.01 5.63
C PHE A 126 2.73 -17.26 5.61
N ARG A 127 1.98 -16.64 6.50
CA ARG A 127 0.53 -16.76 6.60
C ARG A 127 -0.13 -15.40 6.51
N SER A 128 -1.14 -15.31 5.66
CA SER A 128 -1.93 -14.08 5.46
C SER A 128 -1.08 -12.85 5.14
N LEU A 129 0.01 -13.03 4.38
CA LEU A 129 0.85 -11.93 3.93
C LEU A 129 0.07 -11.10 2.90
N LEU A 130 -0.26 -9.87 3.26
CA LEU A 130 -0.97 -8.97 2.36
C LEU A 130 0.00 -8.28 1.40
N VAL A 131 -0.29 -8.38 0.10
CA VAL A 131 0.47 -7.76 -0.99
C VAL A 131 -0.47 -6.87 -1.79
N SER A 132 -0.17 -5.56 -1.86
CA SER A 132 -0.98 -4.63 -2.65
C SER A 132 -0.87 -4.93 -4.14
N ALA A 133 -2.01 -4.96 -4.83
CA ALA A 133 -2.14 -4.99 -6.28
C ALA A 133 -2.79 -3.70 -6.79
N SER A 134 -3.05 -2.74 -5.89
CA SER A 134 -3.72 -1.49 -6.20
C SER A 134 -2.81 -0.55 -6.99
N ARG A 135 -3.38 0.12 -7.97
CA ARG A 135 -2.79 1.30 -8.62
C ARG A 135 -3.22 2.60 -7.93
N GLY A 136 -4.32 2.54 -7.22
CA GLY A 136 -4.90 3.66 -6.51
C GLY A 136 -4.21 3.98 -5.18
N LEU A 137 -3.37 3.08 -4.62
CA LEU A 137 -2.62 3.28 -3.39
C LEU A 137 -1.12 3.22 -3.64
N SER A 138 -0.37 4.10 -2.99
CA SER A 138 1.08 3.98 -2.93
C SER A 138 1.50 2.79 -2.07
N LEU A 139 2.75 2.34 -2.23
CA LEU A 139 3.28 1.24 -1.41
C LEU A 139 3.34 1.60 0.07
N ASP A 140 3.58 2.87 0.41
CA ASP A 140 3.66 3.33 1.78
C ASP A 140 2.27 3.39 2.41
N GLU A 141 1.26 3.94 1.70
CA GLU A 141 -0.14 3.88 2.14
C GLU A 141 -0.59 2.43 2.39
N ALA A 142 -0.29 1.52 1.45
CA ALA A 142 -0.65 0.12 1.59
C ALA A 142 0.03 -0.56 2.79
N ARG A 143 1.29 -0.21 3.11
CA ARG A 143 2.02 -0.72 4.28
C ARG A 143 1.43 -0.23 5.58
N GLU A 144 1.04 1.04 5.66
CA GLU A 144 0.43 1.63 6.85
C GLU A 144 -0.96 1.04 7.12
N LEU A 145 -1.75 0.79 6.07
CA LEU A 145 -3.07 0.19 6.19
C LEU A 145 -3.05 -1.31 6.52
N ALA A 146 -2.08 -2.06 6.00
CA ALA A 146 -2.06 -3.52 6.04
C ALA A 146 -2.24 -4.15 7.44
N PRO A 147 -1.62 -3.64 8.54
CA PRO A 147 -1.74 -4.22 9.88
C PRO A 147 -3.14 -4.09 10.49
N HIS A 148 -3.96 -3.17 9.99
CA HIS A 148 -5.28 -2.85 10.52
C HIS A 148 -6.41 -3.69 9.92
N PHE A 149 -6.14 -4.47 8.84
CA PHE A 149 -7.14 -5.34 8.25
C PHE A 149 -7.37 -6.62 9.06
N ARG A 150 -8.62 -6.90 9.34
CA ARG A 150 -9.04 -8.16 9.96
C ARG A 150 -9.22 -9.24 8.89
N LEU A 151 -8.10 -9.82 8.47
CA LEU A 151 -8.06 -10.77 7.35
C LEU A 151 -8.78 -12.10 7.62
N ASP A 152 -9.15 -12.36 8.87
CA ASP A 152 -10.02 -13.46 9.30
C ASP A 152 -11.48 -13.28 8.90
N GLN A 153 -11.88 -12.06 8.52
CA GLN A 153 -13.27 -11.67 8.22
C GLN A 153 -13.55 -11.55 6.72
N VAL A 154 -12.68 -12.07 5.88
CA VAL A 154 -12.92 -12.08 4.43
C VAL A 154 -14.15 -12.91 4.09
N VAL A 155 -14.98 -12.38 3.21
CA VAL A 155 -16.18 -13.03 2.69
C VAL A 155 -16.12 -13.13 1.17
N PRO A 156 -16.79 -14.13 0.55
CA PRO A 156 -16.87 -14.21 -0.91
C PRO A 156 -17.52 -12.95 -1.50
N VAL A 157 -16.97 -12.43 -2.60
CA VAL A 157 -17.54 -11.25 -3.30
C VAL A 157 -19.00 -11.47 -3.71
N ALA A 158 -19.40 -12.71 -4.02
CA ALA A 158 -20.77 -13.04 -4.35
C ALA A 158 -21.78 -12.65 -3.25
N GLN A 159 -21.36 -12.58 -1.98
CA GLN A 159 -22.23 -12.16 -0.87
C GLN A 159 -22.56 -10.67 -0.89
N ARG A 160 -21.79 -9.83 -1.62
CA ARG A 160 -22.08 -8.40 -1.77
C ARG A 160 -23.50 -8.13 -2.33
N ALA A 161 -24.00 -9.00 -3.19
CA ALA A 161 -25.34 -8.87 -3.74
C ALA A 161 -26.46 -9.18 -2.72
N GLN A 162 -26.12 -9.89 -1.64
CA GLN A 162 -27.08 -10.37 -0.64
C GLN A 162 -26.98 -9.62 0.70
N GLN A 163 -25.82 -8.99 0.96
CA GLN A 163 -25.52 -8.32 2.22
C GLN A 163 -24.89 -6.94 1.94
N GLN A 164 -25.27 -5.95 2.73
CA GLN A 164 -24.66 -4.63 2.69
C GLN A 164 -23.27 -4.68 3.35
N LEU A 165 -22.23 -4.94 2.57
CA LEU A 165 -20.86 -5.08 3.05
C LEU A 165 -20.07 -3.76 3.06
N GLY A 166 -20.69 -2.67 2.61
CA GLY A 166 -20.10 -1.31 2.56
C GLY A 166 -21.05 -0.30 1.93
N PRO A 167 -20.58 0.94 1.70
CA PRO A 167 -21.34 1.97 1.01
C PRO A 167 -21.79 1.50 -0.38
N GLU A 168 -22.98 1.96 -0.81
CA GLU A 168 -23.56 1.55 -2.11
C GLU A 168 -22.74 2.01 -3.30
N ASP A 169 -22.13 3.19 -3.19
CA ASP A 169 -21.28 3.82 -4.19
C ASP A 169 -19.82 3.31 -4.17
N ALA A 170 -19.50 2.34 -3.30
CA ALA A 170 -18.16 1.81 -3.19
C ALA A 170 -17.73 1.07 -4.47
N VAL A 171 -16.60 1.52 -5.02
CA VAL A 171 -16.01 0.98 -6.24
C VAL A 171 -15.09 -0.20 -5.91
N LEU A 172 -15.22 -1.27 -6.68
CA LEU A 172 -14.32 -2.41 -6.62
C LEU A 172 -13.19 -2.22 -7.65
N GLU A 173 -11.95 -2.08 -7.18
CA GLU A 173 -10.79 -1.96 -8.05
C GLU A 173 -10.47 -3.30 -8.73
N GLN A 174 -10.15 -3.25 -10.01
CA GLN A 174 -9.78 -4.43 -10.79
C GLN A 174 -8.29 -4.76 -10.63
N PHE A 175 -7.97 -6.05 -10.71
CA PHE A 175 -6.59 -6.54 -10.75
C PHE A 175 -6.03 -6.34 -12.16
N ASP A 176 -5.16 -5.35 -12.33
CA ASP A 176 -4.63 -4.96 -13.63
C ASP A 176 -3.19 -5.48 -13.89
N ALA A 177 -2.63 -6.23 -12.95
CA ALA A 177 -1.29 -6.76 -13.10
C ALA A 177 -1.28 -8.06 -13.92
N GLN A 178 -0.48 -8.08 -15.01
CA GLN A 178 -0.16 -9.32 -15.69
C GLN A 178 0.38 -10.36 -14.69
N ARG A 179 0.08 -11.65 -14.90
CA ARG A 179 0.49 -12.75 -13.99
C ARG A 179 1.99 -12.74 -13.67
N SER A 180 2.83 -12.36 -14.63
CA SER A 180 4.28 -12.25 -14.43
C SER A 180 4.67 -11.11 -13.49
N ALA A 181 4.04 -9.95 -13.64
CA ALA A 181 4.25 -8.81 -12.75
C ALA A 181 3.75 -9.10 -11.33
N ALA A 182 2.58 -9.74 -11.20
CA ALA A 182 2.04 -10.20 -9.93
C ALA A 182 3.00 -11.15 -9.19
N ARG A 183 3.56 -12.14 -9.88
CA ARG A 183 4.54 -13.07 -9.31
C ARG A 183 5.79 -12.36 -8.81
N LYS A 184 6.28 -11.37 -9.56
CA LYS A 184 7.44 -10.57 -9.15
C LYS A 184 7.17 -9.82 -7.86
N ILE A 185 6.05 -9.09 -7.77
CA ILE A 185 5.65 -8.31 -6.59
C ILE A 185 5.52 -9.24 -5.36
N VAL A 186 4.86 -10.39 -5.52
CA VAL A 186 4.70 -11.38 -4.43
C VAL A 186 6.06 -11.91 -3.99
N SER A 187 6.94 -12.27 -4.92
CA SER A 187 8.29 -12.78 -4.60
C SER A 187 9.15 -11.75 -3.87
N GLU A 188 9.13 -10.50 -4.30
CA GLU A 188 9.84 -9.39 -3.65
C GLU A 188 9.30 -9.16 -2.22
N ARG A 189 7.98 -9.23 -2.03
CA ARG A 189 7.36 -9.06 -0.71
C ARG A 189 7.69 -10.22 0.24
N ILE A 190 7.70 -11.47 -0.26
CA ILE A 190 8.12 -12.62 0.54
C ILE A 190 9.60 -12.51 0.92
N ALA A 191 10.48 -12.09 0.01
CA ALA A 191 11.91 -11.89 0.31
C ALA A 191 12.11 -10.80 1.37
N ALA A 192 11.37 -9.70 1.28
CA ALA A 192 11.40 -8.64 2.30
C ALA A 192 10.91 -9.15 3.67
N ALA A 193 9.78 -9.88 3.70
CA ALA A 193 9.25 -10.47 4.93
C ALA A 193 10.20 -11.52 5.53
N ALA A 194 10.86 -12.33 4.69
CA ALA A 194 11.89 -13.26 5.12
C ALA A 194 13.08 -12.53 5.77
N THR A 195 13.54 -11.44 5.16
CA THR A 195 14.64 -10.63 5.70
C THR A 195 14.31 -10.08 7.09
N GLU A 196 13.12 -9.57 7.29
CA GLU A 196 12.68 -9.06 8.59
C GLU A 196 12.55 -10.18 9.63
N ALA A 197 11.95 -11.32 9.27
CA ALA A 197 11.85 -12.48 10.16
C ALA A 197 13.22 -13.02 10.58
N LEU A 198 14.20 -13.04 9.66
CA LEU A 198 15.58 -13.45 9.96
C LEU A 198 16.24 -12.51 10.96
N LYS A 199 16.11 -11.20 10.81
CA LYS A 199 16.66 -10.20 11.75
C LYS A 199 16.01 -10.26 13.13
N GLN A 200 14.72 -10.61 13.20
CA GLN A 200 13.98 -10.67 14.47
C GLN A 200 14.27 -11.88 15.33
N GLY A 201 14.73 -13.01 14.76
CA GLY A 201 14.86 -14.21 15.56
C GLY A 201 15.83 -15.30 15.07
N VAL A 202 16.48 -15.13 13.94
CA VAL A 202 17.35 -16.16 13.34
C VAL A 202 18.80 -15.73 13.28
N ILE A 203 19.08 -14.53 12.79
CA ILE A 203 20.45 -14.00 12.71
C ILE A 203 20.88 -13.60 14.13
N PRO A 204 22.03 -14.10 14.64
CA PRO A 204 22.54 -13.71 15.95
C PRO A 204 22.87 -12.21 15.98
N GLY A 205 22.56 -11.53 17.09
CA GLY A 205 22.92 -10.12 17.31
C GLY A 205 21.73 -9.16 17.22
N SER A 206 22.02 -7.88 17.28
CA SER A 206 21.01 -6.81 17.29
C SER A 206 21.20 -5.77 16.18
N THR A 207 22.37 -5.73 15.57
CA THR A 207 22.68 -4.87 14.43
C THR A 207 23.20 -5.70 13.27
N PHE A 208 22.75 -5.41 12.06
CA PHE A 208 22.99 -6.23 10.89
C PHE A 208 23.42 -5.38 9.69
N ARG A 209 24.30 -5.91 8.86
CA ARG A 209 24.67 -5.37 7.55
C ARG A 209 24.91 -6.50 6.55
N ASN A 210 24.97 -6.21 5.27
CA ASN A 210 25.23 -7.19 4.20
C ASN A 210 24.30 -8.40 4.28
N VAL A 211 23.01 -8.14 4.58
CA VAL A 211 22.01 -9.20 4.68
C VAL A 211 21.56 -9.58 3.27
N HIS A 212 21.91 -10.80 2.86
CA HIS A 212 21.48 -11.38 1.59
C HIS A 212 20.59 -12.57 1.85
N VAL A 213 19.48 -12.65 1.11
CA VAL A 213 18.45 -13.67 1.30
C VAL A 213 18.09 -14.30 -0.05
N ALA A 214 18.10 -15.62 -0.09
CA ALA A 214 17.61 -16.40 -1.21
C ALA A 214 16.41 -17.26 -0.74
N VAL A 215 15.26 -17.11 -1.38
CA VAL A 215 14.01 -17.75 -0.99
C VAL A 215 13.63 -18.83 -2.00
N LEU A 216 13.47 -20.06 -1.55
CA LEU A 216 12.93 -21.17 -2.31
C LEU A 216 11.52 -21.49 -1.80
N LEU A 217 10.50 -21.18 -2.58
CA LEU A 217 9.12 -21.49 -2.26
C LEU A 217 8.85 -22.98 -2.42
N ARG A 218 8.30 -23.61 -1.37
CA ARG A 218 7.83 -25.01 -1.37
C ARG A 218 6.35 -25.10 -1.68
N ALA A 219 5.57 -24.16 -1.14
CA ALA A 219 4.16 -23.99 -1.42
C ALA A 219 3.85 -22.50 -1.57
N LEU A 220 2.90 -22.17 -2.42
CA LEU A 220 2.42 -20.82 -2.64
C LEU A 220 0.94 -20.88 -2.98
N GLU A 221 0.11 -20.31 -2.11
CA GLU A 221 -1.31 -20.07 -2.35
C GLU A 221 -1.55 -18.56 -2.35
N THR A 222 -2.24 -18.07 -3.35
CA THR A 222 -2.62 -16.65 -3.46
C THR A 222 -4.12 -16.53 -3.62
N ARG A 223 -4.74 -15.65 -2.84
CA ARG A 223 -6.16 -15.30 -2.95
C ARG A 223 -6.28 -13.82 -3.31
N ARG A 224 -7.16 -13.50 -4.25
CA ARG A 224 -7.47 -12.13 -4.62
C ARG A 224 -8.48 -11.58 -3.63
N VAL A 225 -8.11 -10.53 -2.93
CA VAL A 225 -8.92 -9.90 -1.90
C VAL A 225 -9.13 -8.43 -2.19
N ALA A 226 -10.34 -7.95 -1.99
CA ALA A 226 -10.69 -6.54 -2.06
C ALA A 226 -10.75 -5.96 -0.64
N LEU A 227 -10.05 -4.86 -0.43
CA LEU A 227 -9.75 -4.30 0.89
C LEU A 227 -10.39 -2.91 1.02
N PRO A 228 -11.21 -2.66 2.07
CA PRO A 228 -11.99 -1.45 2.17
C PRO A 228 -11.16 -0.25 2.63
N SER A 229 -11.26 0.87 1.94
CA SER A 229 -10.70 2.15 2.36
C SER A 229 -11.48 3.31 1.78
N TYR A 230 -11.35 4.48 2.37
CA TYR A 230 -11.84 5.73 1.84
C TYR A 230 -10.67 6.54 1.30
N VAL A 231 -10.70 6.85 0.02
CA VAL A 231 -9.75 7.78 -0.60
C VAL A 231 -10.38 9.17 -0.62
N LEU A 232 -9.66 10.13 -0.09
CA LEU A 232 -10.12 11.50 0.04
C LEU A 232 -9.16 12.45 -0.65
N ALA A 233 -9.72 13.43 -1.36
CA ALA A 233 -9.02 14.63 -1.76
C ALA A 233 -9.49 15.78 -0.85
N TYR A 234 -8.55 16.59 -0.36
CA TYR A 234 -8.88 17.81 0.36
C TYR A 234 -8.00 18.96 -0.12
N ARG A 235 -8.54 20.17 -0.01
CA ARG A 235 -7.87 21.38 -0.43
C ARG A 235 -7.55 22.27 0.77
N TYR A 236 -6.33 22.78 0.80
CA TYR A 236 -5.88 23.75 1.79
C TYR A 236 -5.03 24.83 1.10
N GLU A 237 -5.35 26.12 1.30
CA GLU A 237 -4.72 27.25 0.64
C GLU A 237 -4.57 27.09 -0.90
N GLY A 238 -5.64 26.59 -1.54
CA GLY A 238 -5.68 26.38 -3.00
C GLY A 238 -4.89 25.17 -3.53
N ARG A 239 -4.21 24.42 -2.67
CA ARG A 239 -3.48 23.20 -3.03
C ARG A 239 -4.26 21.95 -2.64
N SER A 240 -4.26 20.96 -3.53
CA SER A 240 -4.91 19.68 -3.29
C SER A 240 -3.95 18.71 -2.60
N TYR A 241 -4.47 17.99 -1.63
CA TYR A 241 -3.79 16.95 -0.87
C TYR A 241 -4.66 15.69 -0.88
N ARG A 242 -4.03 14.56 -0.61
CA ARG A 242 -4.69 13.28 -0.56
C ARG A 242 -4.54 12.66 0.82
N ALA A 243 -5.59 11.98 1.27
CA ALA A 243 -5.56 11.11 2.43
C ALA A 243 -6.32 9.81 2.16
N VAL A 244 -6.02 8.79 2.93
CA VAL A 244 -6.70 7.50 2.92
C VAL A 244 -7.09 7.16 4.34
N VAL A 245 -8.36 6.86 4.56
CA VAL A 245 -8.89 6.36 5.83
C VAL A 245 -9.16 4.87 5.69
N HIS A 246 -8.72 4.09 6.65
CA HIS A 246 -8.93 2.65 6.65
C HIS A 246 -10.41 2.29 6.81
N GLY A 247 -10.92 1.36 6.00
CA GLY A 247 -12.35 1.02 5.99
C GLY A 247 -12.83 0.16 7.17
N GLN A 248 -11.92 -0.38 7.99
CA GLN A 248 -12.25 -1.18 9.18
C GLN A 248 -11.77 -0.55 10.50
N ASP A 249 -10.88 0.45 10.46
CA ASP A 249 -10.32 1.10 11.63
C ASP A 249 -10.20 2.61 11.40
N ALA A 250 -11.09 3.38 11.99
CA ALA A 250 -11.12 4.85 11.87
C ALA A 250 -9.92 5.56 12.53
N SER A 251 -9.10 4.85 13.31
CA SER A 251 -7.86 5.41 13.87
C SER A 251 -6.70 5.41 12.87
N CYS A 252 -6.77 4.55 11.85
CA CYS A 252 -5.75 4.42 10.82
C CYS A 252 -6.07 5.36 9.65
N VAL A 253 -5.35 6.47 9.59
CA VAL A 253 -5.42 7.48 8.51
C VAL A 253 -4.01 7.79 8.04
N THR A 254 -3.78 7.72 6.74
CA THR A 254 -2.50 8.06 6.11
C THR A 254 -2.70 9.07 5.00
N GLY A 255 -1.66 9.81 4.64
CA GLY A 255 -1.75 10.77 3.54
C GLY A 255 -0.69 11.86 3.56
N THR A 256 -0.85 12.79 2.63
CA THR A 256 0.02 13.96 2.51
C THR A 256 -0.62 15.17 3.20
N ALA A 257 0.19 16.00 3.83
CA ALA A 257 -0.29 17.20 4.50
C ALA A 257 0.64 18.40 4.25
N PRO A 258 0.10 19.64 4.23
CA PRO A 258 0.88 20.85 4.02
C PRO A 258 1.92 21.06 5.12
N ILE A 259 3.04 21.70 4.77
CA ILE A 259 4.09 22.10 5.72
C ILE A 259 3.90 23.58 6.04
N ALA A 260 3.88 23.93 7.33
CA ALA A 260 3.87 25.30 7.81
C ALA A 260 5.29 25.89 7.75
N TRP A 261 5.69 26.40 6.58
CA TRP A 261 7.03 26.91 6.34
C TRP A 261 7.44 28.04 7.30
N GLY A 262 6.48 28.83 7.81
CA GLY A 262 6.75 29.83 8.83
C GLY A 262 7.23 29.24 10.16
N LYS A 263 6.65 28.10 10.57
CA LYS A 263 7.10 27.37 11.79
C LYS A 263 8.46 26.74 11.57
N VAL A 264 8.74 26.21 10.36
CA VAL A 264 10.06 25.66 9.99
C VAL A 264 11.11 26.78 10.05
N ALA A 265 10.85 27.93 9.44
CA ALA A 265 11.74 29.09 9.47
C ALA A 265 12.00 29.56 10.91
N LEU A 266 10.97 29.64 11.76
CA LEU A 266 11.10 30.03 13.16
C LEU A 266 12.06 29.11 13.91
N VAL A 267 11.92 27.78 13.75
CA VAL A 267 12.79 26.80 14.42
C VAL A 267 14.23 26.90 13.90
N VAL A 268 14.42 27.04 12.58
CA VAL A 268 15.76 27.17 11.99
C VAL A 268 16.45 28.43 12.48
N VAL A 269 15.76 29.58 12.47
CA VAL A 269 16.32 30.85 12.97
C VAL A 269 16.63 30.76 14.45
N GLY A 270 15.74 30.17 15.26
CA GLY A 270 15.97 29.95 16.69
C GLY A 270 17.20 29.05 16.98
N ALA A 271 17.36 27.98 16.21
CA ALA A 271 18.53 27.10 16.32
C ALA A 271 19.84 27.81 15.95
N LEU A 272 19.84 28.59 14.86
CA LEU A 272 21.02 29.36 14.46
C LEU A 272 21.38 30.44 15.49
N ALA A 273 20.39 31.12 16.05
CA ALA A 273 20.61 32.10 17.11
C ALA A 273 21.21 31.44 18.37
N LEU A 274 20.71 30.27 18.77
CA LEU A 274 21.25 29.50 19.88
C LEU A 274 22.71 29.09 19.64
N ILE A 275 23.02 28.59 18.47
CA ILE A 275 24.38 28.23 18.07
C ILE A 275 25.31 29.46 18.13
N ALA A 276 24.88 30.60 17.63
CA ALA A 276 25.64 31.85 17.68
C ALA A 276 25.92 32.29 19.13
N ILE A 277 24.93 32.19 20.02
CA ILE A 277 25.10 32.51 21.43
C ILE A 277 26.13 31.57 22.09
N VAL A 278 26.03 30.25 21.84
CA VAL A 278 26.96 29.26 22.39
C VAL A 278 28.40 29.52 21.88
N VAL A 279 28.56 29.79 20.58
CA VAL A 279 29.88 30.10 20.00
C VAL A 279 30.46 31.39 20.60
N ALA A 280 29.64 32.43 20.75
CA ALA A 280 30.08 33.69 21.38
C ALA A 280 30.50 33.47 22.84
N ALA A 281 29.73 32.71 23.62
CA ALA A 281 30.05 32.40 25.00
C ALA A 281 31.39 31.60 25.12
N LEU A 282 31.59 30.61 24.24
CA LEU A 282 32.84 29.85 24.19
C LEU A 282 34.05 30.70 23.76
N ALA A 283 33.86 31.67 22.88
CA ALA A 283 34.92 32.61 22.47
C ALA A 283 35.32 33.54 23.63
N LEU A 284 34.34 34.03 24.39
CA LEU A 284 34.61 34.87 25.57
C LEU A 284 35.34 34.11 26.69
N THR A 285 35.00 32.84 26.93
CA THR A 285 35.71 32.01 27.96
C THR A 285 37.11 31.60 27.53
N ARG A 286 37.48 31.68 26.25
CA ARG A 286 38.83 31.41 25.77
C ARG A 286 39.72 32.67 25.70
N ALA A 287 39.13 33.86 25.75
CA ALA A 287 39.85 35.13 25.64
C ALA A 287 40.17 35.77 27.01
N GLY A 288 39.62 35.22 28.13
CA GLY A 288 39.98 35.57 29.52
C GLY A 288 40.81 34.48 30.18
#